data_8368d6f6e4289ade2893424d60beaf03
#
_entry.id   8368d6f6e4289ade2893424d60beaf03
#
_cell.length_a   1.000
_cell.length_b   1.000
_cell.length_c   1.000
_cell.angle_alpha   90.00
_cell.angle_beta   90.00
_cell.angle_gamma   90.00
#
_symmetry.space_group_name_H-M   'P 1'
#
loop_
_entity.id
_entity.type
_entity.pdbx_description
1 polymer ?
#
loop_
_entity_poly.entity_id
_entity_poly.type
_entity_poly.pdbx_seq_one_letter_code
_entity_poly.pdbx_strand_id
1 'polypeptide(L)'
;MAKDLTKAAEWYWHAALNGSKAAQNALGDCYYYGKGREENSAQAVEWYRKAAEQGYAQAQYNLGYCYYIGEGIARSVSLAADWYHKAAEQGHSEAQAAFGDCYRTGEGVTKNEASAVWWYLKAAEQGHVGAQCALGDCYRTGEGVTKNGTVAIQWYRKAADQGYAEAQNMLGICYHNGDGVAQDNREAVKWCCKAAENGLALAQYNMGFFCEQGVGGANKEDALGWYCKAAEQENASAQYKLGVFYENGYGVTQNKEEAAKWYKKAADQGDENAKKAIDKMQSSGLGSAAAAAAALAGVGLVWKILKG
;
A
#
# COMPACT_ATOMS: atom_id res chain seq x y z
N MET A 1 -0.04 -7.82 31.19
CA MET A 1 -0.30 -7.95 29.73
C MET A 1 0.15 -9.30 29.15
N ALA A 2 1.43 -9.70 29.15
CA ALA A 2 1.84 -11.02 28.59
C ALA A 2 1.17 -12.22 29.28
N LYS A 3 1.08 -12.22 30.62
CA LYS A 3 0.43 -13.29 31.41
C LYS A 3 -1.06 -13.49 31.08
N ASP A 4 -1.75 -12.43 30.67
CA ASP A 4 -3.18 -12.48 30.31
C ASP A 4 -3.39 -13.07 28.91
N LEU A 5 -2.47 -12.80 27.97
CA LEU A 5 -2.50 -13.36 26.63
C LEU A 5 -2.27 -14.88 26.65
N THR A 6 -1.35 -15.36 27.49
CA THR A 6 -1.12 -16.81 27.64
C THR A 6 -2.36 -17.51 28.18
N LYS A 7 -3.01 -16.95 29.20
CA LYS A 7 -4.26 -17.51 29.74
C LYS A 7 -5.38 -17.49 28.69
N ALA A 8 -5.51 -16.39 27.92
CA ALA A 8 -6.51 -16.32 26.84
C ALA A 8 -6.27 -17.42 25.80
N ALA A 9 -5.01 -17.63 25.39
CA ALA A 9 -4.65 -18.68 24.45
C ALA A 9 -4.93 -20.10 25.02
N GLU A 10 -4.80 -20.30 26.32
CA GLU A 10 -5.20 -21.56 26.98
C GLU A 10 -6.72 -21.77 26.93
N TRP A 11 -7.51 -20.74 27.21
CA TRP A 11 -8.97 -20.82 27.10
C TRP A 11 -9.41 -21.11 25.66
N TYR A 12 -8.80 -20.43 24.67
CA TYR A 12 -9.08 -20.73 23.25
C TYR A 12 -8.70 -22.15 22.89
N TRP A 13 -7.58 -22.68 23.39
CA TRP A 13 -7.17 -24.05 23.21
C TRP A 13 -8.25 -25.05 23.69
N HIS A 14 -8.70 -24.90 24.92
CA HIS A 14 -9.73 -25.79 25.47
C HIS A 14 -11.05 -25.71 24.69
N ALA A 15 -11.50 -24.51 24.35
CA ALA A 15 -12.71 -24.32 23.57
C ALA A 15 -12.57 -24.83 22.11
N ALA A 16 -11.39 -24.69 21.52
CA ALA A 16 -11.08 -25.17 20.17
C ALA A 16 -11.09 -26.72 20.11
N LEU A 17 -10.55 -27.39 21.14
CA LEU A 17 -10.61 -28.85 21.26
C LEU A 17 -12.06 -29.36 21.39
N ASN A 18 -12.93 -28.58 22.01
CA ASN A 18 -14.36 -28.85 22.11
C ASN A 18 -15.16 -28.48 20.84
N GLY A 19 -14.47 -28.16 19.73
CA GLY A 19 -15.09 -27.94 18.43
C GLY A 19 -15.57 -26.52 18.15
N SER A 20 -15.35 -25.55 19.06
CA SER A 20 -15.77 -24.17 18.82
C SER A 20 -15.00 -23.54 17.66
N LYS A 21 -15.68 -23.30 16.52
CA LYS A 21 -15.09 -22.71 15.32
C LYS A 21 -14.53 -21.29 15.57
N ALA A 22 -15.18 -20.51 16.42
CA ALA A 22 -14.68 -19.17 16.79
C ALA A 22 -13.39 -19.28 17.62
N ALA A 23 -13.32 -20.23 18.57
CA ALA A 23 -12.12 -20.46 19.35
C ALA A 23 -10.97 -21.07 18.53
N GLN A 24 -11.28 -21.90 17.57
CA GLN A 24 -10.29 -22.43 16.60
C GLN A 24 -9.67 -21.29 15.78
N ASN A 25 -10.49 -20.37 15.26
CA ASN A 25 -9.98 -19.18 14.57
C ASN A 25 -9.12 -18.33 15.51
N ALA A 26 -9.60 -18.01 16.72
CA ALA A 26 -8.85 -17.22 17.68
C ALA A 26 -7.53 -17.88 18.10
N LEU A 27 -7.50 -19.20 18.21
CA LEU A 27 -6.26 -19.94 18.48
C LEU A 27 -5.32 -19.88 17.27
N GLY A 28 -5.85 -19.95 16.04
CA GLY A 28 -5.10 -19.67 14.82
C GLY A 28 -4.43 -18.29 14.87
N ASP A 29 -5.17 -17.25 15.25
CA ASP A 29 -4.63 -15.90 15.42
C ASP A 29 -3.53 -15.85 16.50
N CYS A 30 -3.67 -16.60 17.61
CA CYS A 30 -2.64 -16.71 18.65
C CYS A 30 -1.32 -17.26 18.10
N TYR A 31 -1.38 -18.29 17.26
CA TYR A 31 -0.19 -18.85 16.62
C TYR A 31 0.35 -17.97 15.49
N TYR A 32 -0.52 -17.33 14.73
CA TYR A 32 -0.11 -16.49 13.60
C TYR A 32 0.64 -15.23 14.04
N TYR A 33 0.18 -14.59 15.13
CA TYR A 33 0.75 -13.34 15.65
C TYR A 33 1.63 -13.52 16.89
N GLY A 34 1.88 -14.72 17.35
CA GLY A 34 2.64 -14.97 18.59
C GLY A 34 1.95 -14.45 19.86
N LYS A 35 0.61 -14.35 19.90
CA LYS A 35 -0.14 -13.79 21.02
C LYS A 35 -0.43 -14.86 22.08
N GLY A 36 0.38 -14.91 23.13
CA GLY A 36 0.25 -15.87 24.22
C GLY A 36 0.68 -17.31 23.88
N ARG A 37 1.20 -17.51 22.68
CA ARG A 37 1.84 -18.71 22.14
C ARG A 37 3.07 -18.28 21.34
N GLU A 38 4.00 -19.20 21.15
CA GLU A 38 5.08 -19.02 20.18
C GLU A 38 4.49 -18.94 18.76
N GLU A 39 5.03 -18.02 17.96
CA GLU A 39 4.59 -17.82 16.58
C GLU A 39 4.84 -19.10 15.76
N ASN A 40 3.80 -19.57 15.07
CA ASN A 40 3.86 -20.77 14.24
C ASN A 40 2.77 -20.73 13.17
N SER A 41 3.11 -20.23 12.00
CA SER A 41 2.16 -20.08 10.90
C SER A 41 1.58 -21.42 10.41
N ALA A 42 2.33 -22.52 10.50
CA ALA A 42 1.81 -23.85 10.13
C ALA A 42 0.71 -24.31 11.11
N GLN A 43 0.91 -24.11 12.42
CA GLN A 43 -0.11 -24.37 13.42
C GLN A 43 -1.33 -23.45 13.26
N ALA A 44 -1.12 -22.18 12.91
CA ALA A 44 -2.20 -21.26 12.63
C ALA A 44 -3.09 -21.76 11.48
N VAL A 45 -2.48 -22.19 10.36
CA VAL A 45 -3.18 -22.74 9.20
C VAL A 45 -4.02 -23.97 9.58
N GLU A 46 -3.50 -24.88 10.40
CA GLU A 46 -4.25 -26.05 10.86
C GLU A 46 -5.51 -25.67 11.64
N TRP A 47 -5.42 -24.66 12.52
CA TRP A 47 -6.56 -24.18 13.28
C TRP A 47 -7.55 -23.39 12.42
N TYR A 48 -7.06 -22.53 11.54
CA TYR A 48 -7.92 -21.84 10.56
C TYR A 48 -8.68 -22.86 9.69
N ARG A 49 -8.01 -23.93 9.23
CA ARG A 49 -8.63 -24.95 8.40
C ARG A 49 -9.80 -25.63 9.13
N LYS A 50 -9.58 -26.06 10.40
CA LYS A 50 -10.64 -26.66 11.21
C LYS A 50 -11.87 -25.77 11.35
N ALA A 51 -11.68 -24.47 11.56
CA ALA A 51 -12.76 -23.50 11.67
C ALA A 51 -13.41 -23.22 10.30
N ALA A 52 -12.61 -23.12 9.23
CA ALA A 52 -13.06 -22.85 7.87
C ALA A 52 -13.92 -23.97 7.30
N GLU A 53 -13.55 -25.23 7.56
CA GLU A 53 -14.31 -26.42 7.20
C GLU A 53 -15.67 -26.50 7.91
N GLN A 54 -15.78 -25.90 9.11
CA GLN A 54 -17.04 -25.71 9.82
C GLN A 54 -17.85 -24.50 9.31
N GLY A 55 -17.43 -23.85 8.23
CA GLY A 55 -18.12 -22.71 7.64
C GLY A 55 -17.93 -21.40 8.40
N TYR A 56 -16.85 -21.21 9.17
CA TYR A 56 -16.60 -19.94 9.83
C TYR A 56 -15.95 -18.93 8.86
N ALA A 57 -16.69 -17.92 8.44
CA ALA A 57 -16.30 -17.01 7.36
C ALA A 57 -14.95 -16.30 7.62
N GLN A 58 -14.69 -15.84 8.86
CA GLN A 58 -13.41 -15.24 9.21
C GLN A 58 -12.24 -16.22 9.02
N ALA A 59 -12.40 -17.49 9.42
CA ALA A 59 -11.35 -18.50 9.25
C ALA A 59 -11.17 -18.88 7.77
N GLN A 60 -12.24 -18.88 6.99
CA GLN A 60 -12.15 -19.08 5.53
C GLN A 60 -11.35 -17.96 4.88
N TYR A 61 -11.58 -16.70 5.26
CA TYR A 61 -10.78 -15.57 4.82
C TYR A 61 -9.31 -15.72 5.24
N ASN A 62 -9.04 -16.01 6.52
CA ASN A 62 -7.68 -16.17 7.05
C ASN A 62 -6.93 -17.32 6.34
N LEU A 63 -7.60 -18.45 6.12
CA LEU A 63 -7.02 -19.59 5.39
C LEU A 63 -6.73 -19.22 3.92
N GLY A 64 -7.66 -18.51 3.28
CA GLY A 64 -7.47 -17.97 1.94
C GLY A 64 -6.26 -17.05 1.87
N TYR A 65 -6.09 -16.18 2.85
CA TYR A 65 -4.93 -15.29 2.95
C TYR A 65 -3.62 -16.06 3.11
N CYS A 66 -3.57 -17.07 3.98
CA CYS A 66 -2.40 -17.94 4.13
C CYS A 66 -2.02 -18.64 2.81
N TYR A 67 -3.00 -19.14 2.05
CA TYR A 67 -2.76 -19.69 0.71
C TYR A 67 -2.27 -18.64 -0.28
N TYR A 68 -2.78 -17.41 -0.20
CA TYR A 68 -2.41 -16.33 -1.13
C TYR A 68 -0.95 -15.92 -0.98
N ILE A 69 -0.48 -15.73 0.26
CA ILE A 69 0.90 -15.32 0.54
C ILE A 69 1.87 -16.51 0.62
N GLY A 70 1.39 -17.74 0.91
CA GLY A 70 2.20 -18.92 1.09
C GLY A 70 2.83 -19.04 2.48
N GLU A 71 2.16 -18.51 3.50
CA GLU A 71 2.65 -18.53 4.87
C GLU A 71 2.04 -19.70 5.67
N GLY A 72 2.91 -20.52 6.25
CA GLY A 72 2.52 -21.74 6.97
C GLY A 72 2.00 -22.86 6.08
N ILE A 73 1.85 -22.61 4.77
CA ILE A 73 1.36 -23.55 3.75
C ILE A 73 1.92 -23.16 2.38
N ALA A 74 2.00 -24.11 1.45
CA ALA A 74 2.41 -23.81 0.08
C ALA A 74 1.45 -22.82 -0.59
N ARG A 75 2.01 -21.79 -1.24
CA ARG A 75 1.23 -20.77 -1.93
C ARG A 75 0.35 -21.38 -3.02
N SER A 76 -0.93 -21.02 -3.04
CA SER A 76 -1.89 -21.43 -4.06
C SER A 76 -2.97 -20.37 -4.23
N VAL A 77 -2.85 -19.55 -5.27
CA VAL A 77 -3.84 -18.51 -5.56
C VAL A 77 -5.24 -19.07 -5.91
N SER A 78 -5.30 -20.26 -6.47
CA SER A 78 -6.58 -20.93 -6.76
C SER A 78 -7.30 -21.32 -5.47
N LEU A 79 -6.59 -21.99 -4.52
CA LEU A 79 -7.20 -22.32 -3.23
C LEU A 79 -7.51 -21.07 -2.41
N ALA A 80 -6.70 -20.02 -2.54
CA ALA A 80 -7.01 -18.72 -1.92
C ALA A 80 -8.35 -18.15 -2.42
N ALA A 81 -8.54 -18.12 -3.75
CA ALA A 81 -9.77 -17.64 -4.37
C ALA A 81 -10.99 -18.48 -3.96
N ASP A 82 -10.85 -19.81 -3.88
CA ASP A 82 -11.92 -20.72 -3.42
C ASP A 82 -12.36 -20.40 -1.98
N TRP A 83 -11.40 -20.15 -1.09
CA TRP A 83 -11.69 -19.83 0.29
C TRP A 83 -12.23 -18.42 0.46
N TYR A 84 -11.70 -17.44 -0.29
CA TYR A 84 -12.27 -16.08 -0.33
C TYR A 84 -13.71 -16.09 -0.83
N HIS A 85 -14.00 -16.87 -1.89
CA HIS A 85 -15.36 -17.01 -2.40
C HIS A 85 -16.33 -17.51 -1.32
N LYS A 86 -15.98 -18.61 -0.62
CA LYS A 86 -16.81 -19.17 0.46
C LYS A 86 -17.10 -18.16 1.57
N ALA A 87 -16.11 -17.38 1.97
CA ALA A 87 -16.29 -16.33 2.98
C ALA A 87 -17.11 -15.13 2.43
N ALA A 88 -16.87 -14.75 1.17
CA ALA A 88 -17.56 -13.65 0.50
C ALA A 88 -19.07 -13.94 0.32
N GLU A 89 -19.44 -15.18 0.00
CA GLU A 89 -20.84 -15.61 -0.08
C GLU A 89 -21.56 -15.48 1.27
N GLN A 90 -20.85 -15.61 2.38
CA GLN A 90 -21.40 -15.41 3.72
C GLN A 90 -21.45 -13.93 4.13
N GLY A 91 -21.05 -13.00 3.24
CA GLY A 91 -21.08 -11.57 3.50
C GLY A 91 -19.82 -10.99 4.18
N HIS A 92 -18.74 -11.75 4.29
CA HIS A 92 -17.50 -11.25 4.89
C HIS A 92 -16.87 -10.16 3.99
N SER A 93 -16.81 -8.93 4.47
CA SER A 93 -16.47 -7.76 3.64
C SER A 93 -15.04 -7.79 3.10
N GLU A 94 -14.07 -8.19 3.92
CA GLU A 94 -12.68 -8.32 3.50
C GLU A 94 -12.50 -9.44 2.46
N ALA A 95 -13.26 -10.53 2.60
CA ALA A 95 -13.23 -11.61 1.62
C ALA A 95 -13.89 -11.21 0.30
N GLN A 96 -14.96 -10.41 0.34
CA GLN A 96 -15.60 -9.86 -0.86
C GLN A 96 -14.61 -8.93 -1.60
N ALA A 97 -13.90 -8.06 -0.89
CA ALA A 97 -12.88 -7.21 -1.48
C ALA A 97 -11.74 -8.04 -2.09
N ALA A 98 -11.19 -9.01 -1.35
CA ALA A 98 -10.11 -9.88 -1.82
C ALA A 98 -10.54 -10.73 -3.03
N PHE A 99 -11.77 -11.23 -3.05
CA PHE A 99 -12.28 -11.99 -4.20
C PHE A 99 -12.54 -11.10 -5.42
N GLY A 100 -12.94 -9.83 -5.19
CA GLY A 100 -12.96 -8.78 -6.21
C GLY A 100 -11.57 -8.56 -6.82
N ASP A 101 -10.51 -8.50 -6.00
CA ASP A 101 -9.13 -8.41 -6.46
C ASP A 101 -8.72 -9.63 -7.30
N CYS A 102 -9.10 -10.84 -6.89
CA CYS A 102 -8.87 -12.05 -7.69
C CYS A 102 -9.47 -11.93 -9.10
N TYR A 103 -10.70 -11.45 -9.23
CA TYR A 103 -11.32 -11.24 -10.54
C TYR A 103 -10.67 -10.11 -11.34
N ARG A 104 -10.22 -9.05 -10.70
CA ARG A 104 -9.56 -7.93 -11.36
C ARG A 104 -8.20 -8.31 -11.93
N THR A 105 -7.42 -9.09 -11.17
CA THR A 105 -6.06 -9.52 -11.57
C THR A 105 -6.05 -10.80 -12.39
N GLY A 106 -7.05 -11.67 -12.22
CA GLY A 106 -7.06 -13.02 -12.78
C GLY A 106 -6.28 -14.03 -11.93
N GLU A 107 -5.95 -13.69 -10.69
CA GLU A 107 -5.25 -14.60 -9.78
C GLU A 107 -6.22 -15.60 -9.15
N GLY A 108 -6.01 -16.87 -9.47
CA GLY A 108 -6.83 -17.99 -8.97
C GLY A 108 -8.18 -18.16 -9.65
N VAL A 109 -8.64 -17.19 -10.43
CA VAL A 109 -9.87 -17.24 -11.24
C VAL A 109 -9.62 -16.60 -12.61
N THR A 110 -10.48 -16.87 -13.59
CA THR A 110 -10.42 -16.16 -14.86
C THR A 110 -10.74 -14.68 -14.66
N LYS A 111 -9.87 -13.80 -15.16
CA LYS A 111 -10.05 -12.35 -15.07
C LYS A 111 -11.43 -11.93 -15.59
N ASN A 112 -12.16 -11.16 -14.78
CA ASN A 112 -13.47 -10.60 -15.12
C ASN A 112 -13.72 -9.32 -14.34
N GLU A 113 -13.53 -8.19 -15.01
CA GLU A 113 -13.63 -6.87 -14.40
C GLU A 113 -15.06 -6.54 -13.91
N ALA A 114 -16.10 -7.01 -14.63
CA ALA A 114 -17.47 -6.80 -14.18
C ALA A 114 -17.78 -7.59 -12.89
N SER A 115 -17.25 -8.82 -12.76
CA SER A 115 -17.35 -9.59 -11.52
C SER A 115 -16.59 -8.94 -10.38
N ALA A 116 -15.41 -8.34 -10.66
CA ALA A 116 -14.65 -7.57 -9.67
C ALA A 116 -15.47 -6.41 -9.11
N VAL A 117 -16.07 -5.59 -10.00
CA VAL A 117 -16.94 -4.47 -9.61
C VAL A 117 -18.12 -4.93 -8.75
N TRP A 118 -18.73 -6.05 -9.09
CA TRP A 118 -19.86 -6.58 -8.32
C TRP A 118 -19.47 -6.97 -6.89
N TRP A 119 -18.30 -7.61 -6.72
CA TRP A 119 -17.80 -7.98 -5.40
C TRP A 119 -17.33 -6.76 -4.59
N TYR A 120 -16.65 -5.81 -5.24
CA TYR A 120 -16.28 -4.54 -4.60
C TYR A 120 -17.52 -3.77 -4.14
N LEU A 121 -18.60 -3.75 -4.94
CA LEU A 121 -19.84 -3.08 -4.53
C LEU A 121 -20.40 -3.67 -3.24
N LYS A 122 -20.45 -4.99 -3.13
CA LYS A 122 -20.92 -5.66 -1.90
C LYS A 122 -20.07 -5.31 -0.68
N ALA A 123 -18.76 -5.32 -0.80
CA ALA A 123 -17.86 -4.93 0.28
C ALA A 123 -17.97 -3.44 0.62
N ALA A 124 -18.06 -2.57 -0.39
CA ALA A 124 -18.16 -1.12 -0.23
C ALA A 124 -19.46 -0.66 0.43
N GLU A 125 -20.58 -1.34 0.15
CA GLU A 125 -21.88 -1.11 0.82
C GLU A 125 -21.83 -1.43 2.31
N GLN A 126 -20.94 -2.36 2.72
CA GLN A 126 -20.67 -2.66 4.13
C GLN A 126 -19.65 -1.69 4.77
N GLY A 127 -19.15 -0.71 4.01
CA GLY A 127 -18.18 0.27 4.51
C GLY A 127 -16.72 -0.08 4.31
N HIS A 128 -16.38 -1.17 3.61
CA HIS A 128 -14.99 -1.57 3.38
C HIS A 128 -14.25 -0.52 2.55
N VAL A 129 -13.30 0.20 3.18
CA VAL A 129 -12.66 1.41 2.60
C VAL A 129 -11.85 1.12 1.35
N GLY A 130 -11.12 -0.01 1.31
CA GLY A 130 -10.36 -0.43 0.14
C GLY A 130 -11.27 -0.72 -1.06
N ALA A 131 -12.42 -1.37 -0.85
CA ALA A 131 -13.39 -1.64 -1.91
C ALA A 131 -14.08 -0.36 -2.39
N GLN A 132 -14.37 0.60 -1.50
CA GLN A 132 -14.87 1.92 -1.90
C GLN A 132 -13.86 2.65 -2.80
N CYS A 133 -12.56 2.62 -2.45
CA CYS A 133 -11.52 3.21 -3.28
C CYS A 133 -11.40 2.48 -4.63
N ALA A 134 -11.39 1.15 -4.64
CA ALA A 134 -11.33 0.34 -5.85
C ALA A 134 -12.53 0.61 -6.80
N LEU A 135 -13.74 0.77 -6.25
CA LEU A 135 -14.90 1.21 -7.06
C LEU A 135 -14.70 2.59 -7.65
N GLY A 136 -14.14 3.52 -6.88
CA GLY A 136 -13.76 4.83 -7.38
C GLY A 136 -12.84 4.71 -8.61
N ASP A 137 -11.83 3.84 -8.53
CA ASP A 137 -10.92 3.57 -9.66
C ASP A 137 -11.66 2.95 -10.85
N CYS A 138 -12.51 1.94 -10.63
CA CYS A 138 -13.30 1.30 -11.69
C CYS A 138 -14.18 2.31 -12.42
N TYR A 139 -14.90 3.17 -11.71
CA TYR A 139 -15.73 4.20 -12.32
C TYR A 139 -14.91 5.32 -13.00
N ARG A 140 -13.72 5.64 -12.49
CA ARG A 140 -12.83 6.65 -13.08
C ARG A 140 -12.21 6.16 -14.40
N THR A 141 -11.81 4.89 -14.45
CA THR A 141 -11.15 4.30 -15.64
C THR A 141 -12.13 3.71 -16.63
N GLY A 142 -13.27 3.19 -16.18
CA GLY A 142 -14.23 2.41 -16.96
C GLY A 142 -13.92 0.90 -16.94
N GLU A 143 -13.12 0.44 -15.98
CA GLU A 143 -12.77 -0.97 -15.83
C GLU A 143 -13.94 -1.76 -15.25
N GLY A 144 -14.52 -2.67 -16.04
CA GLY A 144 -15.67 -3.51 -15.64
C GLY A 144 -17.00 -2.76 -15.49
N VAL A 145 -17.03 -1.46 -15.71
CA VAL A 145 -18.23 -0.60 -15.59
C VAL A 145 -18.12 0.59 -16.53
N THR A 146 -19.25 1.18 -16.91
CA THR A 146 -19.23 2.41 -17.70
C THR A 146 -18.55 3.54 -16.93
N LYS A 147 -17.54 4.17 -17.55
CA LYS A 147 -16.80 5.29 -16.96
C LYS A 147 -17.75 6.40 -16.48
N ASN A 148 -17.61 6.81 -15.23
CA ASN A 148 -18.39 7.88 -14.63
C ASN A 148 -17.60 8.58 -13.50
N GLY A 149 -16.94 9.69 -13.82
CA GLY A 149 -16.11 10.44 -12.87
C GLY A 149 -16.90 10.94 -11.66
N THR A 150 -18.16 11.34 -11.82
CA THR A 150 -19.00 11.81 -10.69
C THR A 150 -19.27 10.70 -9.69
N VAL A 151 -19.55 9.48 -10.16
CA VAL A 151 -19.71 8.31 -9.29
C VAL A 151 -18.38 7.93 -8.64
N ALA A 152 -17.25 8.03 -9.38
CA ALA A 152 -15.93 7.80 -8.82
C ALA A 152 -15.66 8.70 -7.60
N ILE A 153 -15.93 10.01 -7.74
CA ILE A 153 -15.77 10.99 -6.64
C ILE A 153 -16.62 10.61 -5.43
N GLN A 154 -17.85 10.14 -5.62
CA GLN A 154 -18.71 9.74 -4.51
C GLN A 154 -18.13 8.57 -3.72
N TRP A 155 -17.56 7.58 -4.40
CA TRP A 155 -16.92 6.43 -3.76
C TRP A 155 -15.60 6.80 -3.08
N TYR A 156 -14.74 7.57 -3.74
CA TYR A 156 -13.51 8.09 -3.11
C TYR A 156 -13.82 8.90 -1.85
N ARG A 157 -14.87 9.74 -1.88
CA ARG A 157 -15.25 10.54 -0.72
C ARG A 157 -15.67 9.68 0.46
N LYS A 158 -16.48 8.62 0.22
CA LYS A 158 -16.86 7.68 1.28
C LYS A 158 -15.65 7.04 1.97
N ALA A 159 -14.64 6.62 1.21
CA ALA A 159 -13.40 6.06 1.76
C ALA A 159 -12.53 7.14 2.43
N ALA A 160 -12.40 8.31 1.82
CA ALA A 160 -11.58 9.42 2.32
C ALA A 160 -12.12 10.00 3.64
N ASP A 161 -13.44 10.06 3.81
CA ASP A 161 -14.09 10.52 5.04
C ASP A 161 -13.88 9.53 6.21
N GLN A 162 -13.58 8.26 5.90
CA GLN A 162 -13.14 7.25 6.87
C GLN A 162 -11.61 7.29 7.13
N GLY A 163 -10.89 8.22 6.54
CA GLY A 163 -9.44 8.39 6.74
C GLY A 163 -8.56 7.59 5.79
N TYR A 164 -9.11 6.91 4.77
CA TYR A 164 -8.32 6.11 3.84
C TYR A 164 -7.44 7.00 2.96
N ALA A 165 -6.13 6.95 3.17
CA ALA A 165 -5.17 7.90 2.59
C ALA A 165 -5.11 7.83 1.06
N GLU A 166 -5.22 6.64 0.47
CA GLU A 166 -5.24 6.47 -0.99
C GLU A 166 -6.44 7.18 -1.61
N ALA A 167 -7.63 7.06 -1.01
CA ALA A 167 -8.83 7.74 -1.50
C ALA A 167 -8.75 9.26 -1.30
N GLN A 168 -8.15 9.73 -0.21
CA GLN A 168 -7.88 11.15 0.02
C GLN A 168 -6.94 11.70 -1.07
N ASN A 169 -5.86 10.98 -1.40
CA ASN A 169 -4.95 11.36 -2.47
C ASN A 169 -5.65 11.37 -3.84
N MET A 170 -6.48 10.36 -4.12
CA MET A 170 -7.24 10.30 -5.38
C MET A 170 -8.23 11.46 -5.51
N LEU A 171 -8.91 11.84 -4.43
CA LEU A 171 -9.74 13.05 -4.42
C LEU A 171 -8.93 14.31 -4.74
N GLY A 172 -7.76 14.45 -4.12
CA GLY A 172 -6.87 15.57 -4.41
C GLY A 172 -6.50 15.65 -5.89
N ILE A 173 -6.14 14.53 -6.50
CA ILE A 173 -5.81 14.45 -7.94
C ILE A 173 -7.04 14.78 -8.78
N CYS A 174 -8.22 14.25 -8.46
CA CYS A 174 -9.45 14.51 -9.19
C CYS A 174 -9.84 16.00 -9.13
N TYR A 175 -9.73 16.65 -7.97
CA TYR A 175 -9.97 18.09 -7.87
C TYR A 175 -8.91 18.92 -8.62
N HIS A 176 -7.66 18.50 -8.65
CA HIS A 176 -6.61 19.19 -9.40
C HIS A 176 -6.86 19.12 -10.91
N ASN A 177 -7.28 17.97 -11.42
CA ASN A 177 -7.48 17.74 -12.84
C ASN A 177 -8.88 18.18 -13.32
N GLY A 178 -9.88 18.26 -12.43
CA GLY A 178 -11.30 18.40 -12.82
C GLY A 178 -11.93 17.08 -13.26
N ASP A 179 -11.42 15.94 -12.79
CA ASP A 179 -11.90 14.62 -13.17
C ASP A 179 -13.18 14.25 -12.41
N GLY A 180 -14.34 14.34 -13.06
CA GLY A 180 -15.65 14.02 -12.47
C GLY A 180 -16.18 15.06 -11.48
N VAL A 181 -15.46 16.16 -11.29
CA VAL A 181 -15.78 17.29 -10.40
C VAL A 181 -15.20 18.56 -11.01
N ALA A 182 -15.76 19.73 -10.70
CA ALA A 182 -15.16 21.00 -11.11
C ALA A 182 -13.75 21.12 -10.50
N GLN A 183 -12.80 21.59 -11.32
CA GLN A 183 -11.43 21.81 -10.87
C GLN A 183 -11.41 22.79 -9.69
N ASP A 184 -10.76 22.37 -8.60
CA ASP A 184 -10.55 23.17 -7.41
C ASP A 184 -9.20 22.86 -6.77
N ASN A 185 -8.22 23.70 -7.04
CA ASN A 185 -6.86 23.50 -6.54
C ASN A 185 -6.74 23.66 -5.02
N ARG A 186 -7.66 24.36 -4.35
CA ARG A 186 -7.67 24.45 -2.87
C ARG A 186 -8.15 23.14 -2.24
N GLU A 187 -9.25 22.58 -2.76
CA GLU A 187 -9.70 21.25 -2.33
C GLU A 187 -8.67 20.18 -2.67
N ALA A 188 -7.97 20.28 -3.83
CA ALA A 188 -6.89 19.38 -4.20
C ALA A 188 -5.79 19.35 -3.14
N VAL A 189 -5.26 20.52 -2.76
CA VAL A 189 -4.22 20.64 -1.72
C VAL A 189 -4.72 20.10 -0.38
N LYS A 190 -5.92 20.45 0.02
CA LYS A 190 -6.52 20.01 1.29
C LYS A 190 -6.61 18.49 1.40
N TRP A 191 -7.06 17.81 0.36
CA TRP A 191 -7.20 16.35 0.36
C TRP A 191 -5.84 15.64 0.25
N CYS A 192 -4.93 16.12 -0.62
CA CYS A 192 -3.58 15.58 -0.69
C CYS A 192 -2.80 15.80 0.62
N CYS A 193 -2.98 16.94 1.29
CA CYS A 193 -2.34 17.23 2.58
C CYS A 193 -2.79 16.20 3.64
N LYS A 194 -4.09 15.92 3.76
CA LYS A 194 -4.59 14.89 4.67
C LYS A 194 -3.96 13.51 4.40
N ALA A 195 -3.89 13.11 3.13
CA ALA A 195 -3.26 11.85 2.75
C ALA A 195 -1.75 11.81 3.08
N ALA A 196 -1.06 12.93 2.87
CA ALA A 196 0.37 13.08 3.16
C ALA A 196 0.66 13.07 4.67
N GLU A 197 -0.19 13.70 5.47
CA GLU A 197 -0.13 13.67 6.93
C GLU A 197 -0.41 12.28 7.49
N ASN A 198 -1.28 11.49 6.83
CA ASN A 198 -1.50 10.07 7.12
C ASN A 198 -0.34 9.16 6.66
N GLY A 199 0.74 9.74 6.14
CA GLY A 199 1.98 9.02 5.84
C GLY A 199 2.06 8.43 4.45
N LEU A 200 1.08 8.61 3.55
CA LEU A 200 1.12 8.06 2.20
C LEU A 200 2.24 8.73 1.37
N ALA A 201 3.28 7.97 1.01
CA ALA A 201 4.44 8.46 0.28
C ALA A 201 4.08 9.14 -1.05
N LEU A 202 3.12 8.58 -1.80
CA LEU A 202 2.64 9.16 -3.05
C LEU A 202 1.97 10.54 -2.82
N ALA A 203 1.19 10.68 -1.75
CA ALA A 203 0.56 11.94 -1.41
C ALA A 203 1.59 12.98 -0.93
N GLN A 204 2.62 12.56 -0.21
CA GLN A 204 3.74 13.44 0.16
C GLN A 204 4.49 13.94 -1.08
N TYR A 205 4.73 13.07 -2.06
CA TYR A 205 5.29 13.49 -3.34
C TYR A 205 4.37 14.50 -4.05
N ASN A 206 3.06 14.23 -4.12
CA ASN A 206 2.08 15.13 -4.74
C ASN A 206 2.01 16.48 -4.01
N MET A 207 2.10 16.49 -2.67
CA MET A 207 2.20 17.73 -1.90
C MET A 207 3.48 18.50 -2.21
N GLY A 208 4.63 17.81 -2.32
CA GLY A 208 5.88 18.42 -2.78
C GLY A 208 5.73 19.09 -4.15
N PHE A 209 5.06 18.40 -5.08
CA PHE A 209 4.75 18.96 -6.40
C PHE A 209 3.80 20.16 -6.33
N PHE A 210 2.73 20.10 -5.55
CA PHE A 210 1.82 21.23 -5.38
C PHE A 210 2.51 22.44 -4.76
N CYS A 211 3.36 22.23 -3.76
CA CYS A 211 4.18 23.29 -3.17
C CYS A 211 5.15 23.89 -4.18
N GLU A 212 5.89 23.07 -4.93
CA GLU A 212 6.83 23.52 -5.97
C GLU A 212 6.15 24.41 -7.03
N GLN A 213 4.93 24.04 -7.42
CA GLN A 213 4.15 24.79 -8.43
C GLN A 213 3.27 25.91 -7.85
N GLY A 214 3.15 26.02 -6.52
CA GLY A 214 2.25 26.97 -5.86
C GLY A 214 0.77 26.70 -6.11
N VAL A 215 0.40 25.43 -6.33
CA VAL A 215 -0.98 25.00 -6.59
C VAL A 215 -1.85 25.32 -5.38
N GLY A 216 -3.04 25.93 -5.61
CA GLY A 216 -4.03 26.20 -4.57
C GLY A 216 -3.54 27.09 -3.42
N GLY A 217 -2.40 27.77 -3.60
CA GLY A 217 -1.77 28.57 -2.56
C GLY A 217 -0.82 27.78 -1.64
N ALA A 218 -0.43 26.55 -2.04
CA ALA A 218 0.57 25.78 -1.32
C ALA A 218 1.92 26.52 -1.29
N ASN A 219 2.58 26.50 -0.13
CA ASN A 219 3.82 27.23 0.09
C ASN A 219 4.99 26.51 -0.61
N LYS A 220 5.70 27.22 -1.48
CA LYS A 220 6.86 26.69 -2.22
C LYS A 220 8.01 26.24 -1.32
N GLU A 221 8.17 26.87 -0.17
CA GLU A 221 9.23 26.57 0.79
C GLU A 221 9.06 25.18 1.42
N ASP A 222 7.83 24.67 1.47
CA ASP A 222 7.52 23.36 2.05
C ASP A 222 7.82 22.19 1.11
N ALA A 223 8.08 22.44 -0.19
CA ALA A 223 8.28 21.41 -1.20
C ALA A 223 9.39 20.42 -0.83
N LEU A 224 10.55 20.96 -0.40
CA LEU A 224 11.68 20.13 0.02
C LEU A 224 11.31 19.18 1.15
N GLY A 225 10.61 19.66 2.17
CA GLY A 225 10.20 18.87 3.32
C GLY A 225 9.28 17.71 2.95
N TRP A 226 8.35 17.95 2.02
CA TRP A 226 7.45 16.89 1.54
C TRP A 226 8.18 15.86 0.67
N TYR A 227 9.08 16.31 -0.22
CA TYR A 227 9.90 15.38 -1.00
C TYR A 227 10.84 14.55 -0.12
N CYS A 228 11.41 15.11 0.96
CA CYS A 228 12.20 14.35 1.93
C CYS A 228 11.40 13.22 2.55
N LYS A 229 10.20 13.51 3.08
CA LYS A 229 9.32 12.49 3.68
C LYS A 229 8.98 11.36 2.71
N ALA A 230 8.66 11.69 1.46
CA ALA A 230 8.36 10.69 0.44
C ALA A 230 9.60 9.87 0.04
N ALA A 231 10.76 10.49 -0.06
CA ALA A 231 12.02 9.84 -0.44
C ALA A 231 12.56 8.90 0.65
N GLU A 232 12.33 9.21 1.94
CA GLU A 232 12.61 8.33 3.07
C GLU A 232 11.77 7.03 3.03
N GLN A 233 10.59 7.09 2.42
CA GLN A 233 9.73 5.95 2.14
C GLN A 233 10.00 5.32 0.75
N GLU A 234 11.19 5.53 0.23
CA GLU A 234 11.67 4.95 -1.04
C GLU A 234 10.86 5.34 -2.29
N ASN A 235 10.12 6.46 -2.26
CA ASN A 235 9.47 6.97 -3.46
C ASN A 235 10.52 7.46 -4.47
N ALA A 236 10.68 6.73 -5.58
CA ALA A 236 11.70 7.00 -6.60
C ALA A 236 11.58 8.41 -7.22
N SER A 237 10.35 8.87 -7.50
CA SER A 237 10.11 10.19 -8.05
C SER A 237 10.51 11.31 -7.07
N ALA A 238 10.26 11.12 -5.77
CA ALA A 238 10.67 12.05 -4.74
C ALA A 238 12.22 12.05 -4.57
N GLN A 239 12.85 10.89 -4.63
CA GLN A 239 14.31 10.78 -4.61
C GLN A 239 14.94 11.51 -5.81
N TYR A 240 14.38 11.35 -7.01
CA TYR A 240 14.80 12.13 -8.18
C TYR A 240 14.63 13.64 -7.94
N LYS A 241 13.48 14.08 -7.43
CA LYS A 241 13.24 15.50 -7.11
C LYS A 241 14.23 16.05 -6.09
N LEU A 242 14.58 15.28 -5.04
CA LEU A 242 15.63 15.68 -4.10
C LEU A 242 16.98 15.85 -4.79
N GLY A 243 17.34 14.94 -5.70
CA GLY A 243 18.53 15.10 -6.53
C GLY A 243 18.54 16.46 -7.26
N VAL A 244 17.41 16.83 -7.89
CA VAL A 244 17.25 18.13 -8.57
C VAL A 244 17.39 19.31 -7.59
N PHE A 245 16.79 19.20 -6.38
CA PHE A 245 16.84 20.25 -5.38
C PHE A 245 18.26 20.49 -4.87
N TYR A 246 19.02 19.41 -4.57
CA TYR A 246 20.43 19.50 -4.19
C TYR A 246 21.32 19.95 -5.33
N GLU A 247 21.08 19.52 -6.58
CA GLU A 247 21.85 19.95 -7.75
C GLU A 247 21.77 21.45 -7.99
N ASN A 248 20.58 22.06 -7.77
CA ASN A 248 20.32 23.45 -8.09
C ASN A 248 20.31 24.37 -6.86
N GLY A 249 20.31 23.82 -5.64
CA GLY A 249 20.24 24.61 -4.41
C GLY A 249 18.84 25.18 -4.12
N TYR A 250 17.77 24.44 -4.52
CA TYR A 250 16.39 24.88 -4.27
C TYR A 250 15.99 24.62 -2.81
N GLY A 251 15.89 25.68 -2.00
CA GLY A 251 15.55 25.58 -0.58
C GLY A 251 16.59 24.86 0.29
N VAL A 252 17.76 24.54 -0.27
CA VAL A 252 18.85 23.82 0.38
C VAL A 252 20.17 24.30 -0.21
N THR A 253 21.28 24.21 0.54
CA THR A 253 22.60 24.48 0.00
C THR A 253 22.92 23.54 -1.16
N GLN A 254 23.33 24.09 -2.31
CA GLN A 254 23.71 23.31 -3.48
C GLN A 254 24.79 22.28 -3.12
N ASN A 255 24.54 21.02 -3.44
CA ASN A 255 25.46 19.92 -3.18
C ASN A 255 25.31 18.83 -4.25
N LYS A 256 26.23 18.83 -5.22
CA LYS A 256 26.21 17.89 -6.34
C LYS A 256 26.51 16.44 -5.92
N GLU A 257 27.29 16.25 -4.86
CA GLU A 257 27.57 14.89 -4.34
C GLU A 257 26.31 14.30 -3.71
N GLU A 258 25.56 15.10 -2.94
CA GLU A 258 24.30 14.66 -2.36
C GLU A 258 23.23 14.43 -3.44
N ALA A 259 23.19 15.31 -4.46
CA ALA A 259 22.33 15.12 -5.64
C ALA A 259 22.61 13.77 -6.33
N ALA A 260 23.88 13.42 -6.54
CA ALA A 260 24.27 12.15 -7.15
C ALA A 260 23.80 10.93 -6.33
N LYS A 261 23.85 11.00 -4.99
CA LYS A 261 23.35 9.92 -4.12
C LYS A 261 21.86 9.72 -4.28
N TRP A 262 21.07 10.82 -4.30
CA TRP A 262 19.63 10.75 -4.47
C TRP A 262 19.23 10.28 -5.87
N TYR A 263 19.88 10.77 -6.91
CA TYR A 263 19.70 10.26 -8.27
C TYR A 263 20.00 8.77 -8.37
N LYS A 264 21.09 8.30 -7.72
CA LYS A 264 21.41 6.87 -7.71
C LYS A 264 20.33 6.03 -7.07
N LYS A 265 19.80 6.43 -5.90
CA LYS A 265 18.69 5.73 -5.26
C LYS A 265 17.46 5.60 -6.18
N ALA A 266 17.09 6.69 -6.87
CA ALA A 266 15.97 6.69 -7.81
C ALA A 266 16.27 5.81 -9.05
N ALA A 267 17.49 5.89 -9.60
CA ALA A 267 17.91 5.10 -10.75
C ALA A 267 17.97 3.60 -10.45
N ASP A 268 18.41 3.21 -9.25
CA ASP A 268 18.43 1.82 -8.78
C ASP A 268 17.01 1.22 -8.71
N GLN A 269 15.97 2.08 -8.54
CA GLN A 269 14.56 1.72 -8.63
C GLN A 269 13.98 1.84 -10.06
N GLY A 270 14.80 2.19 -11.05
CA GLY A 270 14.38 2.25 -12.45
C GLY A 270 13.94 3.63 -12.94
N ASP A 271 14.10 4.72 -12.17
CA ASP A 271 13.74 6.07 -12.64
C ASP A 271 14.66 6.51 -13.81
N GLU A 272 14.07 6.64 -14.99
CA GLU A 272 14.79 7.00 -16.22
C GLU A 272 15.33 8.44 -16.21
N ASN A 273 14.67 9.37 -15.51
CA ASN A 273 15.16 10.75 -15.42
C ASN A 273 16.38 10.82 -14.50
N ALA A 274 16.40 10.02 -13.45
CA ALA A 274 17.55 9.90 -12.57
C ALA A 274 18.75 9.28 -13.29
N LYS A 275 18.57 8.24 -14.11
CA LYS A 275 19.61 7.65 -14.96
C LYS A 275 20.23 8.70 -15.88
N LYS A 276 19.38 9.45 -16.61
CA LYS A 276 19.84 10.53 -17.49
C LYS A 276 20.58 11.65 -16.73
N ALA A 277 20.15 11.98 -15.52
CA ALA A 277 20.80 12.98 -14.68
C ALA A 277 22.22 12.52 -14.27
N ILE A 278 22.38 11.26 -13.89
CA ILE A 278 23.68 10.65 -13.57
C ILE A 278 24.61 10.70 -14.80
N ASP A 279 24.15 10.27 -15.97
CA ASP A 279 24.94 10.28 -17.20
C ASP A 279 25.42 11.70 -17.56
N LYS A 280 24.54 12.69 -17.38
CA LYS A 280 24.87 14.10 -17.59
C LYS A 280 25.93 14.60 -16.59
N MET A 281 25.85 14.20 -15.33
CA MET A 281 26.84 14.57 -14.31
C MET A 281 28.19 13.95 -14.62
N GLN A 282 28.23 12.68 -15.09
CA GLN A 282 29.46 11.99 -15.48
C GLN A 282 30.13 12.65 -16.70
N SER A 283 29.34 12.97 -17.73
CA SER A 283 29.84 13.60 -18.96
C SER A 283 30.39 15.02 -18.75
N SER A 284 29.92 15.73 -17.71
CA SER A 284 30.39 17.08 -17.36
C SER A 284 31.67 17.13 -16.53
N GLY A 285 32.37 16.01 -16.35
CA GLY A 285 33.66 15.93 -15.61
C GLY A 285 33.52 16.01 -14.09
N LEU A 286 32.32 16.17 -13.58
CA LEU A 286 32.00 16.20 -12.14
C LEU A 286 31.79 14.78 -11.58
N GLY A 287 31.70 13.79 -12.46
CA GLY A 287 31.31 12.42 -12.12
C GLY A 287 32.40 11.56 -11.50
N SER A 288 33.69 11.88 -11.64
CA SER A 288 34.73 10.99 -11.15
C SER A 288 34.86 10.94 -9.62
N ALA A 289 34.67 12.07 -8.93
CA ALA A 289 34.68 12.14 -7.47
C ALA A 289 33.37 11.67 -6.84
N ALA A 290 32.21 12.08 -7.42
CA ALA A 290 30.88 11.73 -6.90
C ALA A 290 30.52 10.25 -7.16
N ALA A 291 30.89 9.68 -8.31
CA ALA A 291 30.69 8.26 -8.60
C ALA A 291 31.59 7.36 -7.73
N ALA A 292 32.82 7.80 -7.42
CA ALA A 292 33.73 7.10 -6.50
C ALA A 292 33.18 7.11 -5.06
N ALA A 293 32.60 8.23 -4.58
CA ALA A 293 31.99 8.33 -3.27
C ALA A 293 30.72 7.45 -3.15
N ALA A 294 29.90 7.38 -4.22
CA ALA A 294 28.71 6.52 -4.26
C ALA A 294 29.06 5.01 -4.32
N ALA A 295 30.14 4.66 -4.99
CA ALA A 295 30.64 3.27 -5.03
C ALA A 295 31.20 2.83 -3.67
N LEU A 296 31.90 3.72 -2.95
CA LEU A 296 32.45 3.44 -1.62
C LEU A 296 31.36 3.33 -0.53
N ALA A 297 30.23 4.02 -0.65
CA ALA A 297 29.12 3.88 0.28
C ALA A 297 28.42 2.50 0.17
N GLY A 298 28.40 1.88 -1.02
CA GLY A 298 27.91 0.52 -1.22
C GLY A 298 28.79 -0.58 -0.63
N VAL A 299 30.10 -0.35 -0.54
CA VAL A 299 31.08 -1.34 0.01
C VAL A 299 31.08 -1.31 1.54
N GLY A 300 30.77 -0.15 2.17
CA GLY A 300 30.78 0.00 3.62
C GLY A 300 29.70 -0.79 4.36
N LEU A 301 28.58 -1.10 3.71
CA LEU A 301 27.49 -1.89 4.32
C LEU A 301 27.78 -3.40 4.30
N VAL A 302 28.48 -3.89 3.30
CA VAL A 302 28.84 -5.33 3.18
C VAL A 302 29.91 -5.72 4.21
N TRP A 303 30.80 -4.80 4.60
CA TRP A 303 31.84 -5.07 5.60
C TRP A 303 31.31 -5.12 7.05
N LYS A 304 30.16 -4.53 7.34
CA LYS A 304 29.54 -4.60 8.68
C LYS A 304 28.74 -5.89 8.91
N ILE A 305 28.34 -6.58 7.86
CA ILE A 305 27.60 -7.86 7.95
C ILE A 305 28.53 -9.06 8.08
N LEU A 306 29.83 -8.92 7.75
CA LEU A 306 30.82 -10.00 7.83
C LEU A 306 31.65 -10.00 9.11
N LYS A 307 31.39 -9.10 10.07
CA LYS A 307 32.10 -9.02 11.38
C LYS A 307 31.16 -8.91 12.58
N GLY A 308 29.89 -9.34 12.46
CA GLY A 308 28.94 -9.47 13.59
C GLY A 308 28.57 -10.93 13.78
#